data_6bd36bf6b31945c91550dd1baa238aa3
#
_entry.id   6bd36bf6b31945c91550dd1baa238aa3
#
_cell.length_a   1.000
_cell.length_b   1.000
_cell.length_c   1.000
_cell.angle_alpha   90.00
_cell.angle_beta   90.00
_cell.angle_gamma   90.00
#
_symmetry.space_group_name_H-M   'P 1'
#
loop_
_entity.id
_entity.type
_entity.pdbx_description
1 polymer ?
#
loop_
_entity_poly.entity_id
_entity_poly.type
_entity_poly.pdbx_seq_one_letter_code
_entity_poly.pdbx_strand_id
1 'polypeptide(L)'
;MKKLMKNILILIIIIVVALIGIFIWERMHVSFHDENGASSIAIIGGADGPTSVFLAGKIGNGSGDQNMGYTQINMDVAKSIFEVPGEYIILDVRRADEFAEGHIPGAINVANEDIGDKEIAELPDKNQTIYAYCRSGNRSKQAAEKLVKLGYENIVEFGGIIDWKGDIEK
;
A
#
# COMPACT_ATOMS: atom_id res chain seq x y z
N MET A 1 -53.04 30.18 20.14
CA MET A 1 -51.64 30.50 20.42
C MET A 1 -50.78 29.26 20.62
N LYS A 2 -51.09 28.30 21.52
CA LYS A 2 -50.23 27.11 21.78
C LYS A 2 -49.94 26.22 20.57
N LYS A 3 -50.91 26.04 19.66
CA LYS A 3 -50.74 25.20 18.43
C LYS A 3 -49.80 25.87 17.42
N LEU A 4 -49.86 27.19 17.28
CA LEU A 4 -48.97 27.95 16.41
C LEU A 4 -47.52 27.93 16.92
N MET A 5 -47.31 28.12 18.22
CA MET A 5 -45.98 28.03 18.85
C MET A 5 -45.35 26.63 18.68
N LYS A 6 -46.14 25.54 18.80
CA LYS A 6 -45.67 24.18 18.59
C LYS A 6 -45.22 23.96 17.15
N ASN A 7 -45.96 24.47 16.17
CA ASN A 7 -45.58 24.34 14.78
C ASN A 7 -44.31 25.13 14.41
N ILE A 8 -44.15 26.33 15.00
CA ILE A 8 -42.93 27.14 14.84
C ILE A 8 -41.72 26.43 15.45
N LEU A 9 -41.88 25.84 16.65
CA LEU A 9 -40.78 25.07 17.27
C LEU A 9 -40.34 23.87 16.44
N ILE A 10 -41.28 23.12 15.87
CA ILE A 10 -40.98 22.00 14.98
C ILE A 10 -40.24 22.49 13.75
N LEU A 11 -40.63 23.59 13.12
CA LEU A 11 -39.98 24.17 11.97
C LEU A 11 -38.50 24.55 12.27
N ILE A 12 -38.27 25.18 13.43
CA ILE A 12 -36.92 25.55 13.89
C ILE A 12 -36.05 24.30 14.06
N ILE A 13 -36.56 23.23 14.65
CA ILE A 13 -35.82 21.99 14.85
C ILE A 13 -35.44 21.39 13.49
N ILE A 14 -36.34 21.37 12.50
CA ILE A 14 -36.05 20.86 11.17
C ILE A 14 -34.94 21.67 10.48
N ILE A 15 -34.98 23.00 10.60
CA ILE A 15 -33.95 23.88 10.04
C ILE A 15 -32.58 23.63 10.69
N VAL A 16 -32.53 23.48 12.00
CA VAL A 16 -31.29 23.21 12.73
C VAL A 16 -30.70 21.87 12.33
N VAL A 17 -31.52 20.81 12.22
CA VAL A 17 -31.08 19.51 11.79
C VAL A 17 -30.55 19.55 10.34
N ALA A 18 -31.20 20.28 9.45
CA ALA A 18 -30.75 20.45 8.07
C ALA A 18 -29.40 21.20 8.00
N LEU A 19 -29.23 22.26 8.81
CA LEU A 19 -27.96 23.01 8.87
C LEU A 19 -26.80 22.15 9.43
N ILE A 20 -27.09 21.35 10.47
CA ILE A 20 -26.11 20.41 11.01
C ILE A 20 -25.74 19.37 9.94
N GLY A 21 -26.71 18.85 9.20
CA GLY A 21 -26.48 17.91 8.10
C GLY A 21 -25.58 18.50 7.00
N ILE A 22 -25.82 19.73 6.58
CA ILE A 22 -25.00 20.47 5.61
C ILE A 22 -23.60 20.70 6.16
N PHE A 23 -23.47 21.10 7.42
CA PHE A 23 -22.16 21.33 8.06
C PHE A 23 -21.32 20.04 8.17
N ILE A 24 -21.97 18.90 8.47
CA ILE A 24 -21.31 17.59 8.49
C ILE A 24 -20.93 17.18 7.07
N TRP A 25 -21.81 17.42 6.08
CA TRP A 25 -21.56 17.10 4.68
C TRP A 25 -20.40 17.93 4.11
N GLU A 26 -20.31 19.22 4.38
CA GLU A 26 -19.17 20.07 4.01
C GLU A 26 -17.86 19.60 4.68
N ARG A 27 -17.92 19.17 5.94
CA ARG A 27 -16.73 18.63 6.61
C ARG A 27 -16.29 17.28 6.05
N MET A 28 -17.20 16.46 5.57
CA MET A 28 -16.88 15.20 4.90
C MET A 28 -16.44 15.38 3.44
N HIS A 29 -16.77 16.49 2.82
CA HIS A 29 -16.35 16.88 1.47
C HIS A 29 -15.21 17.91 1.46
N VAL A 30 -14.31 17.87 2.44
CA VAL A 30 -13.01 18.54 2.28
C VAL A 30 -12.26 17.79 1.21
N SER A 31 -12.37 18.24 -0.02
CA SER A 31 -11.47 17.89 -1.12
C SER A 31 -10.08 18.34 -0.72
N PHE A 32 -9.21 17.39 -0.43
CA PHE A 32 -7.79 17.63 -0.37
C PHE A 32 -7.31 17.97 -1.79
N HIS A 33 -7.38 19.25 -2.12
CA HIS A 33 -6.63 19.81 -3.23
C HIS A 33 -5.32 20.31 -2.64
N ASP A 34 -4.33 19.43 -2.60
CA ASP A 34 -2.97 19.83 -2.28
C ASP A 34 -2.18 19.89 -3.59
N GLU A 35 -1.89 21.10 -4.04
CA GLU A 35 -1.14 21.38 -5.27
C GLU A 35 0.37 21.17 -5.10
N ASN A 36 0.83 20.71 -3.94
CA ASN A 36 2.25 20.48 -3.68
C ASN A 36 2.47 19.03 -3.26
N GLY A 37 2.63 18.16 -4.22
CA GLY A 37 3.28 16.84 -4.27
C GLY A 37 3.69 16.09 -2.98
N ALA A 38 3.03 16.31 -1.85
CA ALA A 38 3.27 15.57 -0.62
C ALA A 38 2.32 14.36 -0.58
N SER A 39 2.88 13.17 -0.75
CA SER A 39 2.18 11.91 -0.56
C SER A 39 1.76 11.79 0.90
N SER A 40 0.48 11.89 1.20
CA SER A 40 -0.05 11.61 2.53
C SER A 40 -0.37 10.11 2.64
N ILE A 41 0.30 9.44 3.58
CA ILE A 41 -0.03 8.07 3.98
C ILE A 41 -1.15 8.18 4.99
N ALA A 42 -2.36 7.73 4.65
CA ALA A 42 -3.45 7.58 5.59
C ALA A 42 -3.43 6.16 6.15
N ILE A 43 -3.08 6.02 7.42
CA ILE A 43 -3.23 4.76 8.16
C ILE A 43 -4.62 4.79 8.80
N ILE A 44 -5.54 4.00 8.26
CA ILE A 44 -6.86 3.82 8.87
C ILE A 44 -6.80 2.51 9.67
N GLY A 45 -6.49 2.62 10.96
CA GLY A 45 -6.56 1.52 11.92
C GLY A 45 -7.88 1.59 12.70
N GLY A 46 -8.69 0.54 12.64
CA GLY A 46 -9.76 0.27 13.59
C GLY A 46 -9.26 -0.71 14.65
N ALA A 47 -9.81 -0.64 15.87
CA ALA A 47 -9.31 -1.35 17.05
C ALA A 47 -9.45 -2.89 16.99
N ASP A 48 -10.11 -3.48 15.99
CA ASP A 48 -10.53 -4.89 15.99
C ASP A 48 -10.43 -5.59 14.62
N GLY A 49 -9.31 -5.43 13.87
CA GLY A 49 -9.17 -6.19 12.63
C GLY A 49 -7.85 -5.97 11.88
N PRO A 50 -7.52 -6.81 10.89
CA PRO A 50 -6.28 -6.68 10.13
C PRO A 50 -6.24 -5.33 9.41
N THR A 51 -5.18 -4.58 9.65
CA THR A 51 -4.98 -3.25 9.10
C THR A 51 -4.60 -3.37 7.62
N SER A 52 -5.53 -3.02 6.73
CA SER A 52 -5.21 -2.87 5.31
C SER A 52 -4.62 -1.47 5.10
N VAL A 53 -3.38 -1.39 4.69
CA VAL A 53 -2.73 -0.14 4.29
C VAL A 53 -3.08 0.15 2.84
N PHE A 54 -4.00 1.07 2.59
CA PHE A 54 -4.28 1.56 1.24
C PHE A 54 -3.37 2.74 0.94
N LEU A 55 -2.42 2.56 0.04
CA LEU A 55 -1.64 3.65 -0.53
C LEU A 55 -2.44 4.29 -1.68
N ALA A 56 -3.26 5.28 -1.35
CA ALA A 56 -3.89 6.14 -2.34
C ALA A 56 -3.02 7.39 -2.54
N GLY A 57 -2.10 7.34 -3.49
CA GLY A 57 -1.26 8.49 -3.84
C GLY A 57 -0.45 8.20 -5.10
N LYS A 58 -0.44 9.16 -6.01
CA LYS A 58 0.44 9.13 -7.18
C LYS A 58 1.88 9.33 -6.69
N ILE A 59 2.58 8.23 -6.42
CA ILE A 59 3.95 8.26 -5.97
C ILE A 59 4.86 8.43 -7.19
N GLY A 60 5.43 9.63 -7.30
CA GLY A 60 6.63 9.88 -8.09
C GLY A 60 6.40 10.04 -9.59
N ASN A 61 7.08 11.04 -10.14
CA ASN A 61 7.25 11.33 -11.57
C ASN A 61 8.12 10.25 -12.24
N GLY A 62 7.66 9.00 -12.21
CA GLY A 62 8.15 7.92 -13.05
C GLY A 62 7.06 7.63 -14.07
N SER A 63 7.40 7.70 -15.35
CA SER A 63 6.60 7.25 -16.48
C SER A 63 6.32 5.74 -16.32
N GLY A 64 5.50 5.36 -15.35
CA GLY A 64 5.03 4.02 -15.11
C GLY A 64 3.68 3.85 -15.78
N ASP A 65 3.66 3.01 -16.77
CA ASP A 65 2.47 2.53 -17.44
C ASP A 65 1.47 2.01 -16.40
N GLN A 66 0.31 2.66 -16.29
CA GLN A 66 -0.72 2.40 -15.26
C GLN A 66 -1.39 1.02 -15.41
N ASN A 67 -0.83 0.13 -16.23
CA ASN A 67 -1.41 -1.18 -16.58
C ASN A 67 -0.50 -2.37 -16.24
N MET A 68 0.47 -2.24 -15.35
CA MET A 68 1.43 -3.31 -15.07
C MET A 68 0.93 -4.38 -14.09
N GLY A 69 -0.23 -4.19 -13.45
CA GLY A 69 -0.80 -5.17 -12.49
C GLY A 69 -0.05 -5.26 -11.15
N TYR A 70 0.95 -4.41 -10.90
CA TYR A 70 1.64 -4.29 -9.61
C TYR A 70 1.89 -2.83 -9.25
N THR A 71 2.11 -2.57 -7.96
CA THR A 71 2.40 -1.22 -7.41
C THR A 71 3.90 -1.01 -7.27
N GLN A 72 4.37 0.23 -7.45
CA GLN A 72 5.76 0.62 -7.17
C GLN A 72 5.80 1.62 -6.02
N ILE A 73 6.71 1.38 -5.07
CA ILE A 73 7.02 2.31 -3.98
C ILE A 73 8.53 2.52 -3.90
N ASN A 74 8.97 3.51 -3.15
CA ASN A 74 10.40 3.68 -2.87
C ASN A 74 10.84 2.93 -1.62
N MET A 75 12.16 2.77 -1.44
CA MET A 75 12.78 2.08 -0.31
C MET A 75 12.44 2.68 1.05
N ASP A 76 12.36 4.01 1.16
CA ASP A 76 12.07 4.67 2.44
C ASP A 76 10.62 4.40 2.88
N VAL A 77 9.68 4.34 1.94
CA VAL A 77 8.29 3.93 2.19
C VAL A 77 8.22 2.46 2.62
N ALA A 78 8.91 1.57 1.90
CA ALA A 78 8.95 0.15 2.24
C ALA A 78 9.52 -0.05 3.66
N LYS A 79 10.61 0.65 4.01
CA LYS A 79 11.21 0.62 5.34
C LYS A 79 10.19 0.99 6.42
N SER A 80 9.44 2.08 6.22
CA SER A 80 8.41 2.52 7.18
C SER A 80 7.28 1.50 7.34
N ILE A 81 6.93 0.78 6.28
CA ILE A 81 5.93 -0.30 6.34
C ILE A 81 6.46 -1.47 7.17
N PHE A 82 7.74 -1.86 6.97
CA PHE A 82 8.33 -3.00 7.67
C PHE A 82 8.63 -2.75 9.16
N GLU A 83 8.60 -1.49 9.60
CA GLU A 83 8.66 -1.12 11.03
C GLU A 83 7.36 -1.49 11.78
N VAL A 84 6.26 -1.75 11.04
CA VAL A 84 4.97 -2.13 11.62
C VAL A 84 4.70 -3.60 11.32
N PRO A 85 4.45 -4.44 12.35
CA PRO A 85 4.08 -5.83 12.12
C PRO A 85 2.85 -5.97 11.22
N GLY A 86 2.92 -6.83 10.20
CA GLY A 86 1.84 -7.05 9.24
C GLY A 86 1.94 -8.42 8.56
N GLU A 87 0.86 -8.83 7.92
CA GLU A 87 0.82 -10.08 7.14
C GLU A 87 1.27 -9.80 5.69
N TYR A 88 2.56 -9.84 5.44
CA TYR A 88 3.16 -9.67 4.12
C TYR A 88 4.40 -10.55 3.98
N ILE A 89 4.82 -10.75 2.74
CA ILE A 89 6.09 -11.41 2.39
C ILE A 89 7.05 -10.36 1.84
N ILE A 90 8.28 -10.36 2.33
CA ILE A 90 9.40 -9.63 1.73
C ILE A 90 10.14 -10.63 0.83
N LEU A 91 10.16 -10.38 -0.47
CA LEU A 91 10.70 -11.28 -1.48
C LEU A 91 11.99 -10.71 -2.08
N ASP A 92 13.11 -11.35 -1.79
CA ASP A 92 14.37 -11.09 -2.47
C ASP A 92 14.46 -11.92 -3.76
N VAL A 93 14.46 -11.24 -4.89
CA VAL A 93 14.56 -11.92 -6.20
C VAL A 93 15.97 -11.92 -6.77
N ARG A 94 16.98 -11.72 -5.92
CA ARG A 94 18.38 -11.91 -6.27
C ARG A 94 18.72 -13.41 -6.26
N ARG A 95 19.89 -13.74 -6.74
CA ARG A 95 20.40 -15.11 -6.67
C ARG A 95 20.65 -15.51 -5.22
N ALA A 96 20.64 -16.81 -4.95
CA ALA A 96 20.83 -17.36 -3.61
C ALA A 96 22.19 -16.99 -3.00
N ASP A 97 23.24 -16.85 -3.79
CA ASP A 97 24.57 -16.40 -3.32
C ASP A 97 24.52 -14.94 -2.87
N GLU A 98 23.85 -14.05 -3.59
CA GLU A 98 23.66 -12.64 -3.21
C GLU A 98 22.79 -12.52 -1.94
N PHE A 99 21.78 -13.36 -1.80
CA PHE A 99 20.93 -13.42 -0.60
C PHE A 99 21.71 -13.83 0.65
N ALA A 100 22.56 -14.85 0.53
CA ALA A 100 23.40 -15.36 1.62
C ALA A 100 24.46 -14.35 2.07
N GLU A 101 24.92 -13.45 1.19
CA GLU A 101 25.85 -12.36 1.55
C GLU A 101 25.20 -11.32 2.49
N GLY A 102 23.87 -11.16 2.39
CA GLY A 102 23.07 -10.28 3.24
C GLY A 102 21.78 -9.87 2.56
N HIS A 103 20.68 -9.83 3.32
CA HIS A 103 19.33 -9.54 2.85
C HIS A 103 18.55 -8.71 3.87
N ILE A 104 17.40 -8.18 3.47
CA ILE A 104 16.49 -7.45 4.38
C ILE A 104 15.92 -8.45 5.39
N PRO A 105 15.92 -8.15 6.70
CA PRO A 105 15.46 -9.06 7.74
C PRO A 105 14.05 -9.61 7.47
N GLY A 106 13.91 -10.93 7.62
CA GLY A 106 12.66 -11.64 7.38
C GLY A 106 12.31 -11.85 5.90
N ALA A 107 13.20 -11.50 4.97
CA ALA A 107 12.97 -11.78 3.56
C ALA A 107 13.16 -13.27 3.25
N ILE A 108 12.36 -13.78 2.30
CA ILE A 108 12.57 -15.06 1.65
C ILE A 108 13.21 -14.86 0.29
N ASN A 109 13.90 -15.88 -0.23
CA ASN A 109 14.56 -15.79 -1.52
C ASN A 109 13.91 -16.71 -2.56
N VAL A 110 13.51 -16.11 -3.68
CA VAL A 110 13.17 -16.81 -4.92
C VAL A 110 13.80 -16.03 -6.06
N ALA A 111 14.84 -16.57 -6.66
CA ALA A 111 15.58 -15.86 -7.71
C ALA A 111 14.67 -15.56 -8.92
N ASN A 112 14.82 -14.36 -9.50
CA ASN A 112 14.02 -13.95 -10.68
C ASN A 112 14.07 -14.98 -11.82
N GLU A 113 15.17 -15.68 -11.96
CA GLU A 113 15.39 -16.74 -12.96
C GLU A 113 14.51 -17.97 -12.69
N ASP A 114 14.19 -18.23 -11.42
CA ASP A 114 13.38 -19.38 -11.00
C ASP A 114 11.87 -19.08 -11.03
N ILE A 115 11.48 -17.81 -11.12
CA ILE A 115 10.09 -17.41 -11.34
C ILE A 115 9.74 -17.65 -12.81
N GLY A 116 9.07 -18.76 -13.07
CA GLY A 116 8.64 -19.20 -14.39
C GLY A 116 7.12 -19.33 -14.50
N ASP A 117 6.66 -20.39 -15.20
CA ASP A 117 5.24 -20.63 -15.44
C ASP A 117 4.59 -21.57 -14.39
N LYS A 118 5.34 -21.95 -13.36
CA LYS A 118 4.89 -22.88 -12.31
C LYS A 118 4.60 -22.15 -11.01
N GLU A 119 3.77 -22.76 -10.18
CA GLU A 119 3.53 -22.30 -8.81
C GLU A 119 4.84 -22.29 -8.02
N ILE A 120 4.99 -21.26 -7.19
CA ILE A 120 6.15 -21.05 -6.32
C ILE A 120 5.78 -21.60 -4.95
N ALA A 121 6.50 -22.62 -4.50
CA ALA A 121 6.20 -23.32 -3.24
C ALA A 121 6.29 -22.38 -2.01
N GLU A 122 7.18 -21.40 -2.07
CA GLU A 122 7.40 -20.40 -1.04
C GLU A 122 6.29 -19.34 -0.98
N LEU A 123 5.43 -19.26 -2.02
CA LEU A 123 4.36 -18.29 -2.18
C LEU A 123 3.01 -18.98 -2.44
N PRO A 124 2.49 -19.76 -1.49
CA PRO A 124 1.28 -20.58 -1.73
C PRO A 124 -0.01 -19.78 -1.83
N ASP A 125 -0.07 -18.60 -1.22
CA ASP A 125 -1.25 -17.72 -1.24
C ASP A 125 -1.09 -16.58 -2.23
N LYS A 126 -1.90 -16.59 -3.29
CA LYS A 126 -1.86 -15.56 -4.35
C LYS A 126 -2.48 -14.22 -3.93
N ASN A 127 -3.23 -14.20 -2.84
CA ASN A 127 -3.83 -12.96 -2.30
C ASN A 127 -2.92 -12.28 -1.26
N GLN A 128 -1.87 -12.95 -0.81
CA GLN A 128 -0.94 -12.36 0.14
C GLN A 128 -0.17 -11.18 -0.48
N THR A 129 0.06 -10.14 0.33
CA THR A 129 0.86 -8.99 -0.13
C THR A 129 2.34 -9.38 -0.20
N ILE A 130 2.95 -9.18 -1.37
CA ILE A 130 4.34 -9.51 -1.66
C ILE A 130 5.10 -8.23 -1.97
N TYR A 131 6.09 -7.91 -1.14
CA TYR A 131 7.04 -6.83 -1.37
C TYR A 131 8.29 -7.37 -2.03
N ALA A 132 8.49 -7.08 -3.31
CA ALA A 132 9.62 -7.61 -4.09
C ALA A 132 10.74 -6.59 -4.26
N TYR A 133 11.98 -7.02 -4.04
CA TYR A 133 13.18 -6.23 -4.30
C TYR A 133 14.28 -7.07 -4.94
N CYS A 134 15.26 -6.38 -5.52
CA CYS A 134 16.48 -7.02 -5.97
C CYS A 134 17.71 -6.19 -5.61
N ARG A 135 18.77 -6.20 -6.43
CA ARG A 135 19.95 -5.37 -6.19
C ARG A 135 19.70 -3.90 -6.50
N SER A 136 19.09 -3.57 -7.66
CA SER A 136 18.95 -2.21 -8.21
C SER A 136 17.58 -1.90 -8.84
N GLY A 137 16.57 -2.77 -8.64
CA GLY A 137 15.20 -2.56 -9.13
C GLY A 137 14.87 -3.23 -10.48
N ASN A 138 15.85 -3.65 -11.31
CA ASN A 138 15.53 -4.21 -12.63
C ASN A 138 14.97 -5.64 -12.58
N ARG A 139 15.57 -6.52 -11.79
CA ARG A 139 15.09 -7.91 -11.62
C ARG A 139 13.77 -7.95 -10.87
N SER A 140 13.56 -7.07 -9.88
CA SER A 140 12.32 -7.01 -9.11
C SER A 140 11.11 -6.59 -9.96
N LYS A 141 11.29 -5.67 -10.91
CA LYS A 141 10.25 -5.33 -11.90
C LYS A 141 9.89 -6.51 -12.79
N GLN A 142 10.88 -7.21 -13.31
CA GLN A 142 10.66 -8.44 -14.12
C GLN A 142 9.96 -9.53 -13.30
N ALA A 143 10.38 -9.72 -12.05
CA ALA A 143 9.76 -10.67 -11.15
C ALA A 143 8.31 -10.30 -10.84
N ALA A 144 8.02 -9.02 -10.58
CA ALA A 144 6.67 -8.53 -10.37
C ALA A 144 5.76 -8.80 -11.57
N GLU A 145 6.22 -8.54 -12.79
CA GLU A 145 5.48 -8.87 -14.02
C GLU A 145 5.19 -10.38 -14.17
N LYS A 146 6.15 -11.22 -13.80
CA LYS A 146 5.98 -12.68 -13.83
C LYS A 146 4.98 -13.13 -12.77
N LEU A 147 5.05 -12.59 -11.55
CA LEU A 147 4.11 -12.89 -10.47
C LEU A 147 2.68 -12.50 -10.84
N VAL A 148 2.48 -11.32 -11.46
CA VAL A 148 1.17 -10.92 -12.03
C VAL A 148 0.64 -11.95 -13.01
N LYS A 149 1.49 -12.43 -13.94
CA LYS A 149 1.10 -13.47 -14.92
C LYS A 149 0.74 -14.79 -14.26
N LEU A 150 1.37 -15.12 -13.14
CA LEU A 150 1.05 -16.29 -12.32
C LEU A 150 -0.23 -16.12 -11.48
N GLY A 151 -0.86 -14.93 -11.49
CA GLY A 151 -2.11 -14.64 -10.81
C GLY A 151 -1.96 -14.19 -9.35
N TYR A 152 -0.79 -13.70 -8.94
CA TYR A 152 -0.64 -12.99 -7.66
C TYR A 152 -1.26 -11.60 -7.78
N GLU A 153 -2.07 -11.21 -6.79
CA GLU A 153 -2.90 -10.00 -6.89
C GLU A 153 -2.28 -8.77 -6.21
N ASN A 154 -1.51 -8.97 -5.15
CA ASN A 154 -1.03 -7.89 -4.29
C ASN A 154 0.49 -7.79 -4.33
N ILE A 155 1.04 -7.28 -5.41
CA ILE A 155 2.48 -7.17 -5.62
C ILE A 155 2.92 -5.72 -5.50
N VAL A 156 3.96 -5.49 -4.69
CA VAL A 156 4.59 -4.19 -4.48
C VAL A 156 6.08 -4.30 -4.79
N GLU A 157 6.54 -3.65 -5.82
CA GLU A 157 7.97 -3.55 -6.17
C GLU A 157 8.56 -2.31 -5.48
N PHE A 158 9.70 -2.45 -4.77
CA PHE A 158 10.24 -1.34 -3.99
C PHE A 158 11.73 -1.04 -4.24
N GLY A 159 12.28 -1.54 -5.33
CA GLY A 159 13.60 -1.11 -5.81
C GLY A 159 14.74 -2.07 -5.51
N GLY A 160 15.86 -1.53 -5.07
CA GLY A 160 17.11 -2.26 -4.92
C GLY A 160 17.75 -2.14 -3.54
N ILE A 161 18.26 -3.25 -3.00
CA ILE A 161 18.92 -3.30 -1.68
C ILE A 161 20.13 -2.35 -1.58
N ILE A 162 20.69 -1.90 -2.69
CA ILE A 162 21.78 -0.90 -2.69
C ILE A 162 21.35 0.44 -2.08
N ASP A 163 20.04 0.75 -2.10
CA ASP A 163 19.47 1.98 -1.54
C ASP A 163 18.85 1.74 -0.15
N TRP A 164 18.92 0.51 0.36
CA TRP A 164 18.36 0.15 1.67
C TRP A 164 19.18 0.74 2.81
N LYS A 165 18.50 1.40 3.75
CA LYS A 165 19.10 2.07 4.91
C LYS A 165 18.74 1.40 6.25
N GLY A 166 18.10 0.25 6.21
CA GLY A 166 17.77 -0.55 7.39
C GLY A 166 18.80 -1.63 7.69
N ASP A 167 18.47 -2.48 8.64
CA ASP A 167 19.31 -3.61 9.01
C ASP A 167 19.43 -4.64 7.89
N ILE A 168 20.49 -5.44 7.94
CA ILE A 168 20.77 -6.55 7.02
C ILE A 168 21.00 -7.80 7.84
N GLU A 169 20.35 -8.88 7.47
CA GLU A 169 20.50 -10.23 8.01
C GLU A 169 21.37 -11.08 7.08
N LYS A 170 22.04 -12.14 7.64
CA LYS A 170 22.88 -13.11 6.90
C LYS A 170 22.49 -14.52 7.26
#